data_1e4b0e76a503b71c8ec779d362a04ad8
#
_entry.id   1e4b0e76a503b71c8ec779d362a04ad8
#
_cell.length_a   1.000
_cell.length_b   1.000
_cell.length_c   1.000
_cell.angle_alpha   90.00
_cell.angle_beta   90.00
_cell.angle_gamma   90.00
#
_symmetry.space_group_name_H-M   'P 1'
#
loop_
_entity.id
_entity.type
_entity.pdbx_description
1 polymer ?
#
loop_
_entity_poly.entity_id
_entity_poly.type
_entity_poly.pdbx_seq_one_letter_code
_entity_poly.pdbx_strand_id
1 'polypeptide(L)'
;KIFVLINKALEKSKKIIFTSSVKPDKNIVKLQDLQSRLSWALILGIEEPNEKAKINIMKKTILEHEYNIVPESCDYLMKNRNRSIKSLLNDIHKVGLYSLSTNKKVTLKNLRAILD
;
A
#
# COMPACT_ATOMS: atom_id res chain seq x y z
N LYS A 1 23.04 5.86 -10.80
CA LYS A 1 22.97 6.21 -9.35
C LYS A 1 22.73 4.99 -8.45
N ILE A 2 21.79 4.09 -8.75
CA ILE A 2 21.49 2.88 -7.95
C ILE A 2 22.72 1.96 -7.86
N PHE A 3 23.42 1.73 -8.95
CA PHE A 3 24.65 0.92 -9.00
C PHE A 3 25.71 1.41 -8.01
N VAL A 4 25.95 2.71 -7.96
CA VAL A 4 26.90 3.34 -7.02
C VAL A 4 26.46 3.13 -5.56
N LEU A 5 25.17 3.23 -5.28
CA LEU A 5 24.62 2.98 -3.93
C LEU A 5 24.83 1.53 -3.49
N ILE A 6 24.57 0.57 -4.39
CA ILE A 6 24.79 -0.86 -4.12
C ILE A 6 26.26 -1.12 -3.79
N ASN A 7 27.19 -0.61 -4.61
CA ASN A 7 28.62 -0.79 -4.39
C ASN A 7 29.06 -0.21 -3.05
N LYS A 8 28.65 1.03 -2.73
CA LYS A 8 28.97 1.65 -1.44
C LYS A 8 28.41 0.87 -0.24
N ALA A 9 27.21 0.29 -0.38
CA ALA A 9 26.63 -0.52 0.69
C ALA A 9 27.41 -1.82 0.88
N LEU A 10 27.81 -2.48 -0.21
CA LEU A 10 28.63 -3.70 -0.16
C LEU A 10 30.00 -3.43 0.47
N GLU A 11 30.69 -2.37 0.05
CA GLU A 11 31.99 -1.96 0.59
C GLU A 11 31.93 -1.70 2.11
N LYS A 12 30.83 -1.13 2.59
CA LYS A 12 30.61 -0.80 4.00
C LYS A 12 29.86 -1.89 4.77
N SER A 13 29.63 -3.06 4.18
CA SER A 13 28.84 -4.16 4.77
C SER A 13 27.47 -3.70 5.29
N LYS A 14 26.83 -2.77 4.57
CA LYS A 14 25.50 -2.24 4.93
C LYS A 14 24.40 -2.99 4.18
N LYS A 15 23.25 -3.13 4.86
CA LYS A 15 22.04 -3.68 4.24
C LYS A 15 21.32 -2.61 3.45
N ILE A 16 20.82 -2.98 2.27
CA ILE A 16 19.98 -2.12 1.40
C ILE A 16 18.71 -2.89 1.07
N ILE A 17 17.58 -2.19 1.09
CA ILE A 17 16.29 -2.70 0.66
C ILE A 17 15.80 -1.81 -0.48
N PHE A 18 15.46 -2.44 -1.60
CA PHE A 18 14.82 -1.78 -2.73
C PHE A 18 13.38 -2.26 -2.87
N THR A 19 12.50 -1.37 -3.26
CA THR A 19 11.13 -1.71 -3.64
C THR A 19 10.90 -1.37 -5.11
N SER A 20 10.13 -2.20 -5.79
CA SER A 20 9.77 -2.01 -7.19
C SER A 20 8.39 -2.60 -7.45
N SER A 21 7.64 -2.01 -8.37
CA SER A 21 6.36 -2.55 -8.83
C SER A 21 6.51 -3.78 -9.74
N VAL A 22 7.72 -4.02 -10.22
CA VAL A 22 8.04 -5.12 -11.14
C VAL A 22 9.37 -5.77 -10.77
N LYS A 23 9.50 -7.05 -11.08
CA LYS A 23 10.76 -7.77 -10.88
C LYS A 23 11.86 -7.16 -11.78
N PRO A 24 13.06 -6.86 -11.24
CA PRO A 24 14.16 -6.39 -12.05
C PRO A 24 14.63 -7.49 -12.99
N ASP A 25 14.41 -7.30 -14.27
CA ASP A 25 14.84 -8.20 -15.34
C ASP A 25 15.61 -7.46 -16.45
N LYS A 26 16.03 -8.20 -17.48
CA LYS A 26 16.80 -7.66 -18.61
C LYS A 26 16.09 -6.57 -19.40
N ASN A 27 14.77 -6.57 -19.41
CA ASN A 27 13.98 -5.58 -20.16
C ASN A 27 13.90 -4.24 -19.42
N ILE A 28 14.00 -4.27 -18.09
CA ILE A 28 13.85 -3.10 -17.23
C ILE A 28 15.22 -2.52 -16.86
N VAL A 29 16.17 -3.38 -16.54
CA VAL A 29 17.53 -2.99 -16.15
C VAL A 29 18.48 -3.16 -17.33
N LYS A 30 18.74 -2.08 -18.06
CA LYS A 30 19.61 -2.10 -19.25
C LYS A 30 21.10 -2.26 -18.92
N LEU A 31 21.53 -1.85 -17.73
CA LEU A 31 22.92 -1.93 -17.32
C LEU A 31 23.23 -3.34 -16.78
N GLN A 32 24.04 -4.10 -17.49
CA GLN A 32 24.37 -5.49 -17.18
C GLN A 32 24.99 -5.67 -15.78
N ASP A 33 25.88 -4.76 -15.38
CA ASP A 33 26.50 -4.79 -14.04
C ASP A 33 25.47 -4.59 -12.93
N LEU A 34 24.51 -3.68 -13.13
CA LEU A 34 23.41 -3.46 -12.17
C LEU A 34 22.50 -4.69 -12.09
N GLN A 35 22.20 -5.30 -13.23
CA GLN A 35 21.40 -6.52 -13.31
C GLN A 35 22.04 -7.67 -12.53
N SER A 36 23.35 -7.86 -12.72
CA SER A 36 24.12 -8.86 -11.96
C SER A 36 24.06 -8.60 -10.46
N ARG A 37 24.25 -7.36 -10.02
CA ARG A 37 24.17 -7.00 -8.58
C ARG A 37 22.77 -7.23 -7.99
N LEU A 38 21.71 -6.87 -8.71
CA LEU A 38 20.34 -7.09 -8.28
C LEU A 38 19.96 -8.59 -8.23
N SER A 39 20.57 -9.42 -9.09
CA SER A 39 20.35 -10.87 -9.06
C SER A 39 20.92 -11.57 -7.82
N TRP A 40 21.85 -10.94 -7.12
CA TRP A 40 22.40 -11.45 -5.84
C TRP A 40 21.50 -11.13 -4.63
N ALA A 41 20.53 -10.23 -4.80
CA ALA A 41 19.61 -9.85 -3.75
C ALA A 41 18.55 -10.95 -3.54
N LEU A 42 18.08 -11.08 -2.30
CA LEU A 42 16.87 -11.85 -2.02
C LEU A 42 15.67 -11.07 -2.58
N ILE A 43 14.98 -11.66 -3.55
CA ILE A 43 13.79 -11.08 -4.17
C ILE A 43 12.55 -11.68 -3.52
N LEU A 44 11.75 -10.82 -2.89
CA LEU A 44 10.47 -11.19 -2.28
C LEU A 44 9.33 -10.54 -3.08
N GLY A 45 8.41 -11.35 -3.56
CA GLY A 45 7.17 -10.88 -4.16
C GLY A 45 6.13 -10.56 -3.07
N ILE A 46 5.45 -9.43 -3.20
CA ILE A 46 4.30 -9.07 -2.38
C ILE A 46 3.08 -9.12 -3.29
N GLU A 47 2.19 -10.05 -3.01
CA GLU A 47 0.95 -10.21 -3.77
C GLU A 47 -0.16 -9.29 -3.22
N GLU A 48 -1.12 -8.98 -4.09
CA GLU A 48 -2.33 -8.28 -3.67
C GLU A 48 -3.10 -9.14 -2.66
N PRO A 49 -3.50 -8.59 -1.50
CA PRO A 49 -4.24 -9.37 -0.51
C PRO A 49 -5.59 -9.82 -1.04
N ASN A 50 -6.08 -10.98 -0.58
CA ASN A 50 -7.42 -11.44 -0.89
C ASN A 50 -8.49 -10.56 -0.22
N GLU A 51 -9.77 -10.72 -0.60
CA GLU A 51 -10.88 -9.88 -0.12
C GLU A 51 -10.98 -9.84 1.41
N LYS A 52 -10.85 -10.99 2.07
CA LYS A 52 -10.90 -11.08 3.53
C LYS A 52 -9.75 -10.31 4.19
N ALA A 53 -8.55 -10.45 3.64
CA ALA A 53 -7.37 -9.72 4.11
C ALA A 53 -7.53 -8.21 3.90
N LYS A 54 -8.07 -7.77 2.76
CA LYS A 54 -8.36 -6.35 2.49
C LYS A 54 -9.33 -5.74 3.50
N ILE A 55 -10.41 -6.45 3.81
CA ILE A 55 -11.39 -6.02 4.84
C ILE A 55 -10.70 -5.89 6.20
N ASN A 56 -9.88 -6.86 6.58
CA ASN A 56 -9.14 -6.81 7.84
C ASN A 56 -8.14 -5.64 7.89
N ILE A 57 -7.43 -5.37 6.79
CA ILE A 57 -6.51 -4.23 6.67
C ILE A 57 -7.26 -2.91 6.83
N MET A 58 -8.41 -2.74 6.15
CA MET A 58 -9.24 -1.55 6.29
C MET A 58 -9.74 -1.35 7.74
N LYS A 59 -10.25 -2.42 8.38
CA LYS A 59 -10.69 -2.36 9.78
C LYS A 59 -9.55 -1.99 10.73
N LYS A 60 -8.38 -2.58 10.53
CA LYS A 60 -7.19 -2.27 11.31
C LYS A 60 -6.77 -0.80 11.13
N THR A 61 -6.78 -0.29 9.90
CA THR A 61 -6.48 1.11 9.60
C THR A 61 -7.45 2.07 10.30
N ILE A 62 -8.75 1.75 10.31
CA ILE A 62 -9.77 2.54 11.02
C ILE A 62 -9.44 2.62 12.51
N LEU A 63 -9.06 1.51 13.13
CA LEU A 63 -8.72 1.45 14.56
C LEU A 63 -7.42 2.18 14.88
N GLU A 64 -6.36 1.96 14.09
CA GLU A 64 -5.03 2.57 14.31
C GLU A 64 -5.05 4.10 14.19
N HIS A 65 -5.92 4.63 13.33
CA HIS A 65 -6.07 6.08 13.13
C HIS A 65 -7.26 6.69 13.92
N GLU A 66 -7.92 5.89 14.74
CA GLU A 66 -9.07 6.32 15.56
C GLU A 66 -10.18 6.97 14.73
N TYR A 67 -10.37 6.52 13.49
CA TYR A 67 -11.42 7.03 12.61
C TYR A 67 -12.80 6.62 13.10
N ASN A 68 -13.72 7.57 13.19
CA ASN A 68 -15.09 7.32 13.60
C ASN A 68 -15.97 6.85 12.41
N ILE A 69 -15.66 5.65 11.93
CA ILE A 69 -16.30 5.00 10.77
C ILE A 69 -16.95 3.69 11.22
N VAL A 70 -18.18 3.44 10.77
CA VAL A 70 -18.84 2.15 11.05
C VAL A 70 -18.12 1.00 10.33
N PRO A 71 -17.87 -0.16 10.95
CA PRO A 71 -17.13 -1.28 10.36
C PRO A 71 -17.75 -1.82 9.06
N GLU A 72 -19.07 -1.74 8.92
CA GLU A 72 -19.81 -2.17 7.73
C GLU A 72 -19.43 -1.38 6.47
N SER A 73 -18.80 -0.22 6.64
CA SER A 73 -18.25 0.59 5.55
C SER A 73 -17.19 -0.18 4.75
N CYS A 74 -16.43 -1.08 5.38
CA CYS A 74 -15.43 -1.88 4.69
C CYS A 74 -16.07 -2.84 3.66
N ASP A 75 -17.15 -3.50 4.03
CA ASP A 75 -17.90 -4.40 3.13
C ASP A 75 -18.56 -3.61 1.98
N TYR A 76 -19.08 -2.42 2.29
CA TYR A 76 -19.65 -1.52 1.29
C TYR A 76 -18.59 -1.08 0.26
N LEU A 77 -17.41 -0.66 0.71
CA LEU A 77 -16.32 -0.24 -0.16
C LEU A 77 -15.84 -1.38 -1.06
N MET A 78 -15.70 -2.59 -0.51
CA MET A 78 -15.33 -3.78 -1.28
C MET A 78 -16.30 -4.09 -2.42
N LYS A 79 -17.61 -3.85 -2.21
CA LYS A 79 -18.65 -4.13 -3.21
C LYS A 79 -18.82 -3.04 -4.26
N ASN A 80 -18.57 -1.78 -3.89
CA ASN A 80 -18.99 -0.62 -4.67
C ASN A 80 -17.84 0.25 -5.20
N ARG A 81 -16.59 -0.03 -4.81
CA ARG A 81 -15.42 0.78 -5.18
C ARG A 81 -14.35 -0.05 -5.87
N ASN A 82 -13.28 0.61 -6.32
CA ASN A 82 -12.12 -0.08 -6.89
C ASN A 82 -11.50 -0.99 -5.83
N ARG A 83 -11.37 -2.27 -6.16
CA ARG A 83 -10.93 -3.33 -5.24
C ARG A 83 -9.43 -3.39 -4.98
N SER A 84 -8.60 -2.50 -5.54
CA SER A 84 -7.19 -2.46 -5.17
C SER A 84 -7.04 -2.00 -3.72
N ILE A 85 -6.15 -2.63 -2.96
CA ILE A 85 -5.94 -2.26 -1.55
C ILE A 85 -5.54 -0.79 -1.41
N LYS A 86 -4.75 -0.27 -2.35
CA LYS A 86 -4.34 1.13 -2.38
C LYS A 86 -5.55 2.07 -2.51
N SER A 87 -6.48 1.77 -3.43
CA SER A 87 -7.69 2.58 -3.62
C SER A 87 -8.60 2.53 -2.40
N LEU A 88 -8.82 1.33 -1.84
CA LEU A 88 -9.65 1.13 -0.65
C LEU A 88 -9.09 1.88 0.57
N LEU A 89 -7.78 1.85 0.78
CA LEU A 89 -7.15 2.60 1.87
C LEU A 89 -7.23 4.11 1.66
N ASN A 90 -7.09 4.59 0.42
CA ASN A 90 -7.30 6.02 0.11
C ASN A 90 -8.74 6.45 0.44
N ASP A 91 -9.74 5.64 0.10
CA ASP A 91 -11.14 5.90 0.45
C ASP A 91 -11.33 5.93 1.98
N ILE A 92 -10.78 4.95 2.72
CA ILE A 92 -10.80 4.92 4.18
C ILE A 92 -10.15 6.18 4.80
N HIS A 93 -8.98 6.58 4.30
CA HIS A 93 -8.30 7.79 4.80
C HIS A 93 -9.10 9.07 4.51
N LYS A 94 -9.67 9.20 3.30
CA LYS A 94 -10.52 10.35 2.94
C LYS A 94 -11.72 10.48 3.88
N VAL A 95 -12.40 9.36 4.11
CA VAL A 95 -13.57 9.28 5.00
C VAL A 95 -13.18 9.48 6.46
N GLY A 96 -12.04 8.90 6.86
CA GLY A 96 -11.49 9.04 8.21
C GLY A 96 -11.15 10.49 8.56
N LEU A 97 -10.46 11.19 7.67
CA LEU A 97 -10.16 12.61 7.86
C LEU A 97 -11.43 13.46 7.97
N TYR A 98 -12.46 13.16 7.18
CA TYR A 98 -13.75 13.81 7.33
C TYR A 98 -14.36 13.56 8.71
N SER A 99 -14.32 12.31 9.22
CA SER A 99 -14.84 11.97 10.54
C SER A 99 -14.15 12.73 11.67
N LEU A 100 -12.83 12.88 11.58
CA LEU A 100 -12.02 13.62 12.56
C LEU A 100 -12.29 15.14 12.48
N SER A 101 -12.30 15.70 11.27
CA SER A 101 -12.49 17.15 11.08
C SER A 101 -13.89 17.65 11.48
N THR A 102 -14.91 16.81 11.32
CA THR A 102 -16.30 17.15 11.65
C THR A 102 -16.72 16.64 13.02
N ASN A 103 -15.91 15.79 13.64
CA ASN A 103 -16.25 15.06 14.88
C ASN A 103 -17.57 14.27 14.76
N LYS A 104 -17.88 13.77 13.55
CA LYS A 104 -19.10 13.03 13.25
C LYS A 104 -18.81 11.59 12.88
N LYS A 105 -19.67 10.68 13.34
CA LYS A 105 -19.62 9.28 12.93
C LYS A 105 -20.01 9.14 11.46
N VAL A 106 -19.16 8.46 10.68
CA VAL A 106 -19.47 8.13 9.29
C VAL A 106 -20.22 6.81 9.23
N THR A 107 -21.44 6.88 8.72
CA THR A 107 -22.33 5.74 8.48
C THR A 107 -22.43 5.45 6.99
N LEU A 108 -23.02 4.32 6.62
CA LEU A 108 -23.24 3.97 5.21
C LEU A 108 -24.04 5.03 4.45
N LYS A 109 -24.94 5.74 5.15
CA LYS A 109 -25.78 6.79 4.53
C LYS A 109 -24.98 7.98 4.03
N ASN A 110 -23.97 8.44 4.79
CA ASN A 110 -23.19 9.60 4.42
C ASN A 110 -21.85 9.24 3.74
N LEU A 111 -21.45 7.98 3.76
CA LEU A 111 -20.23 7.48 3.14
C LEU A 111 -20.15 7.83 1.63
N ARG A 112 -21.25 7.59 0.90
CA ARG A 112 -21.33 7.88 -0.54
C ARG A 112 -21.13 9.35 -0.84
N ALA A 113 -21.80 10.22 -0.10
CA ALA A 113 -21.69 11.68 -0.29
C ALA A 113 -20.27 12.21 -0.02
N ILE A 114 -19.52 11.58 0.88
CA ILE A 114 -18.14 11.98 1.19
C ILE A 114 -17.17 11.54 0.09
N LEU A 115 -17.41 10.38 -0.53
CA LEU A 115 -16.52 9.80 -1.54
C LEU A 115 -16.78 10.30 -2.96
N ASP A 116 -17.98 10.66 -3.27
CA ASP A 116 -18.40 11.22 -4.58
C ASP A 116 -18.25 12.74 -4.55
#